data_69d8fd7b239281c01a52c798cf2706b0
#
_entry.id   69d8fd7b239281c01a52c798cf2706b0
#
_cell.length_a   1.000
_cell.length_b   1.000
_cell.length_c   1.000
_cell.angle_alpha   90.00
_cell.angle_beta   90.00
_cell.angle_gamma   90.00
#
_symmetry.space_group_name_H-M   'P 1'
#
loop_
_entity.id
_entity.type
_entity.pdbx_description
1 polymer ?
#
loop_
_entity_poly.entity_id
_entity_poly.type
_entity_poly.pdbx_seq_one_letter_code
_entity_poly.pdbx_strand_id
1 'polypeptide(L)'
;MTENSKTTKPDIFETRESEVRGYSRSWPATFAKAQGAKQWGEDGKEFIDFFSGAGALNYGHNNPVVMNPLIEYLQSGAVLHSLDMKTPAKREFLETFQDLILKPRGLDYTVMFPGPTGTNTVEAALKLARKVTGRQHMLSFTNAFHGMTLGSLSVTGNSMKREGAGIPLTNSSKIPYDDYFDGEIPDFLWLEKVLEDSGSGVDKPAAVIVETVQGEGGLRAARAEWLRALSELTKKHDILLIVDDVQAGCGRTGSFFSFEEAGIEPDIVCLSKSISGSGLPMALTLFRPELDVWEPGEHNGTFRGNNPAFVTATAAIKNFWADNTFQNELADTIAALHQRLDSIVEKAEGASIRGRGLLAGLHFADDEVAGKVAAEAFENGLLLETSGPKDEVTKIMPPLTISSHDLEQGLDIIEAAVMKFAPATNAEPAAV
;
A
#
# COMPACT_ATOMS: atom_id res chain seq x y z
N MET A 1 -27.24 -1.08 -51.83
CA MET A 1 -26.68 -1.60 -50.61
C MET A 1 -25.57 -0.68 -50.21
N THR A 2 -25.86 0.26 -49.31
CA THR A 2 -24.91 1.25 -48.81
C THR A 2 -24.42 0.74 -47.47
N GLU A 3 -23.20 0.24 -47.45
CA GLU A 3 -22.46 -0.07 -46.21
C GLU A 3 -22.26 1.23 -45.43
N ASN A 4 -22.99 1.39 -44.33
CA ASN A 4 -22.73 2.40 -43.31
C ASN A 4 -21.44 1.98 -42.56
N SER A 5 -20.29 2.39 -43.07
CA SER A 5 -19.06 2.36 -42.29
C SER A 5 -19.22 3.37 -41.15
N LYS A 6 -19.60 2.91 -39.96
CA LYS A 6 -19.44 3.67 -38.73
C LYS A 6 -17.93 3.92 -38.59
N THR A 7 -17.46 5.08 -39.03
CA THR A 7 -16.16 5.58 -38.62
C THR A 7 -16.21 5.81 -37.12
N THR A 8 -15.79 4.82 -36.35
CA THR A 8 -15.56 4.97 -34.90
C THR A 8 -14.53 6.09 -34.75
N LYS A 9 -14.89 7.18 -34.07
CA LYS A 9 -13.91 8.20 -33.71
C LYS A 9 -12.78 7.50 -32.93
N PRO A 10 -11.50 7.88 -33.21
CA PRO A 10 -10.42 7.36 -32.39
C PRO A 10 -10.69 7.60 -30.93
N ASP A 11 -10.40 6.60 -30.08
CA ASP A 11 -10.54 6.73 -28.64
C ASP A 11 -9.71 7.90 -28.12
N ILE A 12 -10.33 8.80 -27.37
CA ILE A 12 -9.67 9.99 -26.82
C ILE A 12 -8.57 9.60 -25.84
N PHE A 13 -8.72 8.50 -25.09
CA PHE A 13 -7.71 7.99 -24.19
C PHE A 13 -6.44 7.55 -24.95
N GLU A 14 -6.60 6.93 -26.13
CA GLU A 14 -5.46 6.52 -26.95
C GLU A 14 -4.79 7.68 -27.69
N THR A 15 -5.52 8.76 -27.95
CA THR A 15 -5.00 9.86 -28.78
C THR A 15 -4.49 11.05 -27.99
N ARG A 16 -4.87 11.19 -26.69
CA ARG A 16 -4.58 12.38 -25.88
C ARG A 16 -3.94 12.08 -24.53
N GLU A 17 -4.10 10.90 -23.99
CA GLU A 17 -3.48 10.53 -22.74
C GLU A 17 -2.08 9.96 -22.97
N SER A 18 -1.18 10.16 -22.00
CA SER A 18 0.22 9.69 -22.08
C SER A 18 0.31 8.16 -22.15
N GLU A 19 1.33 7.66 -22.84
CA GLU A 19 1.68 6.23 -22.90
C GLU A 19 2.07 5.62 -21.54
N VAL A 20 2.25 6.41 -20.50
CA VAL A 20 2.61 5.95 -19.14
C VAL A 20 1.51 5.13 -18.46
N ARG A 21 0.31 5.11 -19.03
CA ARG A 21 -0.84 4.35 -18.54
C ARG A 21 -0.53 2.85 -18.40
N GLY A 22 -0.86 2.27 -17.26
CA GLY A 22 -0.74 0.83 -17.01
C GLY A 22 -2.12 0.17 -16.92
N TYR A 23 -2.90 0.52 -15.90
CA TYR A 23 -4.15 -0.15 -15.57
C TYR A 23 -5.22 -0.12 -16.67
N SER A 24 -5.32 0.96 -17.44
CA SER A 24 -6.25 1.02 -18.57
C SER A 24 -5.94 0.05 -19.70
N ARG A 25 -4.71 -0.49 -19.75
CA ARG A 25 -4.32 -1.54 -20.69
C ARG A 25 -4.60 -2.94 -20.13
N SER A 26 -4.41 -3.12 -18.83
CA SER A 26 -4.76 -4.36 -18.15
C SER A 26 -6.27 -4.56 -18.10
N TRP A 27 -7.03 -3.46 -17.97
CA TRP A 27 -8.50 -3.47 -17.91
C TRP A 27 -9.09 -2.52 -18.95
N PRO A 28 -9.25 -2.99 -20.20
CA PRO A 28 -9.72 -2.15 -21.32
C PRO A 28 -11.25 -1.92 -21.26
N ALA A 29 -11.72 -1.35 -20.16
CA ALA A 29 -13.10 -0.96 -19.92
C ALA A 29 -13.19 0.49 -19.46
N THR A 30 -14.29 1.18 -19.82
CA THR A 30 -14.58 2.51 -19.28
C THR A 30 -15.53 2.36 -18.10
N PHE A 31 -15.01 2.57 -16.89
CA PHE A 31 -15.78 2.44 -15.66
C PHE A 31 -16.63 3.68 -15.41
N ALA A 32 -17.95 3.49 -15.27
CA ALA A 32 -18.93 4.58 -15.13
C ALA A 32 -19.52 4.70 -13.71
N LYS A 33 -19.52 3.61 -12.93
CA LYS A 33 -20.12 3.55 -11.60
C LYS A 33 -19.31 2.64 -10.68
N ALA A 34 -19.28 2.95 -9.39
CA ALA A 34 -18.67 2.08 -8.39
C ALA A 34 -19.43 2.19 -7.07
N GLN A 35 -19.48 1.07 -6.29
CA GLN A 35 -20.04 1.07 -4.93
C GLN A 35 -19.55 -0.17 -4.15
N GLY A 36 -19.09 0.03 -2.91
CA GLY A 36 -18.57 -1.05 -2.09
C GLY A 36 -17.40 -1.75 -2.78
N ALA A 37 -17.51 -3.05 -2.98
CA ALA A 37 -16.52 -3.87 -3.66
C ALA A 37 -16.83 -4.07 -5.16
N LYS A 38 -17.62 -3.19 -5.78
CA LYS A 38 -18.06 -3.38 -7.18
C LYS A 38 -17.86 -2.13 -8.02
N GLN A 39 -17.53 -2.37 -9.30
CA GLN A 39 -17.49 -1.35 -10.34
C GLN A 39 -18.29 -1.82 -11.56
N TRP A 40 -18.82 -0.86 -12.34
CA TRP A 40 -19.58 -1.14 -13.57
C TRP A 40 -19.01 -0.34 -14.73
N GLY A 41 -18.81 -1.04 -15.84
CA GLY A 41 -18.49 -0.42 -17.13
C GLY A 41 -19.65 0.40 -17.70
N GLU A 42 -19.37 1.25 -18.67
CA GLU A 42 -20.39 1.96 -19.46
C GLU A 42 -21.33 1.01 -20.22
N ASP A 43 -20.85 -0.18 -20.53
CA ASP A 43 -21.62 -1.28 -21.14
C ASP A 43 -22.53 -2.01 -20.16
N GLY A 44 -22.45 -1.67 -18.86
CA GLY A 44 -23.19 -2.30 -17.77
C GLY A 44 -22.58 -3.58 -17.23
N LYS A 45 -21.42 -4.03 -17.72
CA LYS A 45 -20.71 -5.18 -17.14
C LYS A 45 -20.29 -4.87 -15.70
N GLU A 46 -20.62 -5.78 -14.78
CA GLU A 46 -20.24 -5.68 -13.37
C GLU A 46 -18.88 -6.37 -13.16
N PHE A 47 -18.06 -5.74 -12.29
CA PHE A 47 -16.78 -6.26 -11.84
C PHE A 47 -16.73 -6.21 -10.31
N ILE A 48 -16.29 -7.31 -9.70
CA ILE A 48 -15.85 -7.32 -8.31
C ILE A 48 -14.46 -6.69 -8.26
N ASP A 49 -14.19 -5.86 -7.27
CA ASP A 49 -12.94 -5.11 -7.16
C ASP A 49 -12.03 -5.68 -6.06
N PHE A 50 -11.02 -6.46 -6.48
CA PHE A 50 -9.92 -6.89 -5.62
C PHE A 50 -8.65 -6.05 -5.81
N PHE A 51 -8.79 -4.87 -6.41
CA PHE A 51 -7.71 -3.90 -6.57
C PHE A 51 -7.83 -2.73 -5.56
N SER A 52 -9.05 -2.31 -5.25
CA SER A 52 -9.36 -1.22 -4.29
C SER A 52 -8.54 0.05 -4.53
N GLY A 53 -8.37 0.44 -5.80
CA GLY A 53 -7.58 1.62 -6.15
C GLY A 53 -6.12 1.54 -5.68
N ALA A 54 -5.46 0.39 -5.88
CA ALA A 54 -4.12 0.08 -5.36
C ALA A 54 -4.02 0.23 -3.83
N GLY A 55 -5.10 -0.08 -3.10
CA GLY A 55 -5.19 0.04 -1.65
C GLY A 55 -5.56 1.45 -1.13
N ALA A 56 -6.12 2.32 -1.99
CA ALA A 56 -6.64 3.63 -1.55
C ALA A 56 -8.10 3.57 -1.06
N LEU A 57 -8.80 2.46 -1.28
CA LEU A 57 -10.23 2.31 -1.04
C LEU A 57 -10.53 1.16 -0.05
N ASN A 58 -9.83 1.14 1.08
CA ASN A 58 -10.02 0.12 2.12
C ASN A 58 -11.47 0.00 2.58
N TYR A 59 -12.22 1.09 2.59
CA TYR A 59 -13.62 1.09 3.04
C TYR A 59 -14.62 0.97 1.87
N GLY A 60 -14.13 0.59 0.69
CA GLY A 60 -14.93 0.43 -0.54
C GLY A 60 -15.24 1.74 -1.25
N HIS A 61 -15.73 1.59 -2.48
CA HIS A 61 -16.17 2.71 -3.31
C HIS A 61 -17.44 3.35 -2.74
N ASN A 62 -17.48 4.68 -2.71
CA ASN A 62 -18.67 5.47 -2.39
C ASN A 62 -19.42 4.97 -1.13
N ASN A 63 -18.67 4.60 -0.08
CA ASN A 63 -19.25 4.12 1.17
C ASN A 63 -20.12 5.21 1.80
N PRO A 64 -21.43 5.00 2.01
CA PRO A 64 -22.34 6.03 2.50
C PRO A 64 -21.92 6.64 3.84
N VAL A 65 -21.30 5.85 4.72
CA VAL A 65 -20.82 6.29 6.04
C VAL A 65 -19.75 7.38 5.91
N VAL A 66 -18.97 7.34 4.86
CA VAL A 66 -17.89 8.30 4.57
C VAL A 66 -18.39 9.40 3.61
N MET A 67 -19.21 9.04 2.62
CA MET A 67 -19.64 9.97 1.58
C MET A 67 -20.72 10.95 2.03
N ASN A 68 -21.66 10.54 2.91
CA ASN A 68 -22.71 11.45 3.38
C ASN A 68 -22.14 12.68 4.12
N PRO A 69 -21.20 12.54 5.10
CA PRO A 69 -20.55 13.70 5.71
C PRO A 69 -19.81 14.59 4.70
N LEU A 70 -19.20 14.00 3.66
CA LEU A 70 -18.55 14.76 2.60
C LEU A 70 -19.56 15.61 1.81
N ILE A 71 -20.70 15.02 1.43
CA ILE A 71 -21.76 15.73 0.67
C ILE A 71 -22.30 16.90 1.51
N GLU A 72 -22.60 16.67 2.78
CA GLU A 72 -23.04 17.71 3.72
C GLU A 72 -22.00 18.83 3.85
N TYR A 73 -20.72 18.47 3.98
CA TYR A 73 -19.62 19.43 4.06
C TYR A 73 -19.53 20.28 2.79
N LEU A 74 -19.61 19.68 1.61
CA LEU A 74 -19.56 20.40 0.34
C LEU A 74 -20.75 21.37 0.15
N GLN A 75 -21.92 20.99 0.65
CA GLN A 75 -23.14 21.83 0.59
C GLN A 75 -23.14 22.97 1.62
N SER A 76 -22.35 22.87 2.69
CA SER A 76 -22.35 23.86 3.78
C SER A 76 -21.65 25.17 3.46
N GLY A 77 -20.93 25.26 2.34
CA GLY A 77 -20.09 26.43 2.01
C GLY A 77 -18.79 26.51 2.83
N ALA A 78 -18.39 25.43 3.48
CA ALA A 78 -17.16 25.39 4.29
C ALA A 78 -15.88 25.45 3.44
N VAL A 79 -14.74 25.71 4.09
CA VAL A 79 -13.43 25.85 3.42
C VAL A 79 -12.97 24.53 2.82
N LEU A 80 -12.82 24.46 1.50
CA LEU A 80 -12.37 23.26 0.81
C LEU A 80 -10.83 23.11 0.84
N HIS A 81 -10.12 24.20 0.62
CA HIS A 81 -8.66 24.22 0.51
C HIS A 81 -8.07 25.21 1.51
N SER A 82 -7.23 24.74 2.42
CA SER A 82 -6.73 25.55 3.55
C SER A 82 -5.21 25.70 3.60
N LEU A 83 -4.44 25.09 2.73
CA LEU A 83 -2.98 25.02 2.93
C LEU A 83 -2.68 24.48 4.36
N ASP A 84 -1.99 25.24 5.18
CA ASP A 84 -1.72 24.94 6.59
C ASP A 84 -2.59 25.75 7.58
N MET A 85 -3.54 26.56 7.07
CA MET A 85 -4.47 27.31 7.91
C MET A 85 -5.31 26.39 8.80
N LYS A 86 -5.73 26.93 9.95
CA LYS A 86 -6.60 26.24 10.90
C LYS A 86 -8.04 26.24 10.39
N THR A 87 -8.67 25.06 10.34
CA THR A 87 -10.09 24.90 10.02
C THR A 87 -10.75 23.96 11.01
N PRO A 88 -12.08 24.04 11.19
CA PRO A 88 -12.81 23.07 12.01
C PRO A 88 -12.59 21.62 11.57
N ALA A 89 -12.66 21.33 10.26
CA ALA A 89 -12.46 19.98 9.71
C ALA A 89 -11.06 19.43 10.03
N LYS A 90 -10.02 20.25 9.89
CA LYS A 90 -8.65 19.86 10.25
C LYS A 90 -8.50 19.59 11.75
N ARG A 91 -9.11 20.43 12.59
CA ARG A 91 -9.11 20.24 14.05
C ARG A 91 -9.77 18.93 14.42
N GLU A 92 -10.97 18.68 13.92
CA GLU A 92 -11.73 17.47 14.20
C GLU A 92 -10.97 16.21 13.77
N PHE A 93 -10.33 16.26 12.60
CA PHE A 93 -9.47 15.17 12.15
C PHE A 93 -8.32 14.90 13.12
N LEU A 94 -7.57 15.94 13.51
CA LEU A 94 -6.41 15.82 14.43
C LEU A 94 -6.82 15.27 15.79
N GLU A 95 -7.92 15.79 16.38
CA GLU A 95 -8.47 15.31 17.65
C GLU A 95 -8.93 13.85 17.52
N THR A 96 -9.67 13.50 16.46
CA THR A 96 -10.13 12.13 16.22
C THR A 96 -8.96 11.17 16.03
N PHE A 97 -7.96 11.54 15.24
CA PHE A 97 -6.77 10.71 14.99
C PHE A 97 -5.97 10.50 16.27
N GLN A 98 -5.78 11.55 17.06
CA GLN A 98 -5.11 11.46 18.35
C GLN A 98 -5.88 10.55 19.32
N ASP A 99 -7.19 10.75 19.46
CA ASP A 99 -7.97 10.09 20.51
C ASP A 99 -8.32 8.64 20.17
N LEU A 100 -8.57 8.31 18.91
CA LEU A 100 -9.00 6.97 18.49
C LEU A 100 -7.87 6.12 17.87
N ILE A 101 -6.80 6.74 17.36
CA ILE A 101 -5.71 5.99 16.74
C ILE A 101 -4.45 5.99 17.59
N LEU A 102 -3.91 7.16 17.95
CA LEU A 102 -2.61 7.23 18.62
C LEU A 102 -2.69 6.84 20.10
N LYS A 103 -3.57 7.47 20.88
CA LYS A 103 -3.69 7.24 22.33
C LYS A 103 -3.97 5.78 22.72
N PRO A 104 -4.92 5.06 22.09
CA PRO A 104 -5.19 3.67 22.45
C PRO A 104 -4.00 2.74 22.22
N ARG A 105 -3.07 3.15 21.34
CA ARG A 105 -1.83 2.42 20.99
C ARG A 105 -0.61 2.88 21.77
N GLY A 106 -0.78 3.86 22.66
CA GLY A 106 0.34 4.43 23.42
C GLY A 106 1.36 5.19 22.58
N LEU A 107 0.99 5.59 21.35
CA LEU A 107 1.86 6.29 20.43
C LEU A 107 1.77 7.81 20.59
N ASP A 108 2.93 8.46 20.66
CA ASP A 108 3.04 9.92 20.73
C ASP A 108 3.76 10.44 19.48
N TYR A 109 2.97 10.81 18.46
CA TYR A 109 3.48 11.33 17.20
C TYR A 109 2.96 12.72 16.89
N THR A 110 3.85 13.58 16.41
CA THR A 110 3.50 14.81 15.70
C THR A 110 2.99 14.48 14.31
N VAL A 111 1.92 15.14 13.87
CA VAL A 111 1.28 14.93 12.58
C VAL A 111 1.67 16.04 11.61
N MET A 112 2.36 15.68 10.53
CA MET A 112 2.68 16.58 9.42
C MET A 112 1.85 16.23 8.19
N PHE A 113 1.32 17.24 7.49
CA PHE A 113 0.69 17.10 6.17
C PHE A 113 1.70 17.52 5.10
N PRO A 114 2.42 16.58 4.47
CA PRO A 114 3.50 16.90 3.54
C PRO A 114 3.02 17.30 2.14
N GLY A 115 1.85 16.80 1.76
CA GLY A 115 1.25 16.92 0.44
C GLY A 115 0.26 15.80 0.22
N PRO A 116 -0.33 15.64 -1.01
CA PRO A 116 -1.50 14.78 -1.20
C PRO A 116 -1.19 13.30 -1.45
N THR A 117 0.06 12.88 -1.62
CA THR A 117 0.39 11.52 -2.11
C THR A 117 1.40 10.79 -1.24
N GLY A 118 1.48 9.44 -1.42
CA GLY A 118 2.46 8.60 -0.73
C GLY A 118 3.90 9.03 -0.93
N THR A 119 4.26 9.41 -2.16
CA THR A 119 5.61 9.91 -2.42
C THR A 119 5.93 11.21 -1.64
N ASN A 120 4.94 12.08 -1.38
CA ASN A 120 5.14 13.29 -0.59
C ASN A 120 5.51 12.99 0.86
N THR A 121 4.86 11.99 1.47
CA THR A 121 5.20 11.62 2.85
C THR A 121 6.57 10.95 2.93
N VAL A 122 6.94 10.11 1.96
CA VAL A 122 8.28 9.53 1.89
C VAL A 122 9.35 10.62 1.70
N GLU A 123 9.18 11.56 0.77
CA GLU A 123 10.12 12.68 0.58
C GLU A 123 10.29 13.52 1.85
N ALA A 124 9.19 13.79 2.57
CA ALA A 124 9.23 14.49 3.85
C ALA A 124 10.01 13.71 4.91
N ALA A 125 9.76 12.40 5.03
CA ALA A 125 10.45 11.51 5.96
C ALA A 125 11.96 11.46 5.70
N LEU A 126 12.37 11.25 4.44
CA LEU A 126 13.78 11.24 4.05
C LEU A 126 14.47 12.60 4.33
N LYS A 127 13.78 13.70 4.03
CA LYS A 127 14.30 15.04 4.26
C LYS A 127 14.42 15.33 5.77
N LEU A 128 13.41 14.94 6.57
CA LEU A 128 13.43 15.08 8.02
C LEU A 128 14.57 14.28 8.64
N ALA A 129 14.72 13.03 8.27
CA ALA A 129 15.78 12.16 8.77
C ALA A 129 17.18 12.73 8.52
N ARG A 130 17.40 13.28 7.32
CA ARG A 130 18.69 13.97 7.00
C ARG A 130 18.90 15.22 7.84
N LYS A 131 17.85 16.00 8.04
CA LYS A 131 17.92 17.24 8.82
C LYS A 131 18.22 16.97 10.29
N VAL A 132 17.52 16.03 10.91
CA VAL A 132 17.69 15.66 12.32
C VAL A 132 19.07 15.09 12.59
N THR A 133 19.56 14.20 11.72
CA THR A 133 20.80 13.46 11.96
C THR A 133 22.05 14.14 11.41
N GLY A 134 21.90 15.10 10.50
CA GLY A 134 23.02 15.69 9.74
C GLY A 134 23.65 14.73 8.73
N ARG A 135 23.15 13.51 8.61
CA ARG A 135 23.63 12.45 7.71
C ARG A 135 22.84 12.43 6.42
N GLN A 136 23.43 11.96 5.33
CA GLN A 136 22.78 12.03 4.00
C GLN A 136 22.29 10.66 3.52
N HIS A 137 22.99 9.59 3.87
CA HIS A 137 22.75 8.26 3.32
C HIS A 137 21.51 7.60 3.93
N MET A 138 20.74 6.90 3.08
CA MET A 138 19.57 6.10 3.46
C MET A 138 19.81 4.64 3.16
N LEU A 139 19.32 3.75 4.01
CA LEU A 139 19.17 2.34 3.67
C LEU A 139 17.73 2.05 3.31
N SER A 140 17.52 1.24 2.31
CA SER A 140 16.23 0.64 1.94
C SER A 140 16.45 -0.83 1.58
N PHE A 141 15.39 -1.52 1.16
CA PHE A 141 15.47 -2.96 0.94
C PHE A 141 15.34 -3.34 -0.53
N THR A 142 15.83 -4.54 -0.87
CA THR A 142 15.56 -5.16 -2.16
C THR A 142 14.04 -5.24 -2.39
N ASN A 143 13.59 -5.06 -3.64
CA ASN A 143 12.18 -5.07 -4.06
C ASN A 143 11.29 -3.96 -3.45
N ALA A 144 11.81 -3.03 -2.67
CA ALA A 144 11.05 -1.95 -2.07
C ALA A 144 10.42 -1.01 -3.12
N PHE A 145 9.24 -0.46 -2.78
CA PHE A 145 8.59 0.60 -3.55
C PHE A 145 8.11 1.73 -2.62
N HIS A 146 8.72 2.91 -2.78
CA HIS A 146 8.45 4.07 -1.92
C HIS A 146 7.95 5.30 -2.69
N GLY A 147 7.68 5.17 -3.99
CA GLY A 147 7.19 6.25 -4.84
C GLY A 147 8.07 6.54 -6.05
N MET A 148 7.62 7.52 -6.85
CA MET A 148 8.17 7.80 -8.19
C MET A 148 8.85 9.17 -8.33
N THR A 149 8.82 10.05 -7.32
CA THR A 149 9.65 11.25 -7.29
C THR A 149 11.10 10.90 -7.00
N LEU A 150 12.05 11.73 -7.36
CA LEU A 150 13.47 11.36 -7.38
C LEU A 150 14.03 10.88 -6.03
N GLY A 151 13.65 11.52 -4.92
CA GLY A 151 14.05 11.07 -3.58
C GLY A 151 13.44 9.73 -3.22
N SER A 152 12.13 9.55 -3.39
CA SER A 152 11.43 8.27 -3.19
C SER A 152 11.96 7.18 -4.11
N LEU A 153 12.24 7.54 -5.38
CA LEU A 153 12.78 6.62 -6.37
C LEU A 153 14.21 6.16 -6.01
N SER A 154 14.98 7.03 -5.31
CA SER A 154 16.32 6.66 -4.84
C SER A 154 16.29 5.51 -3.84
N VAL A 155 15.20 5.34 -3.07
CA VAL A 155 15.01 4.25 -2.10
C VAL A 155 14.13 3.11 -2.64
N THR A 156 13.58 3.23 -3.84
CA THR A 156 12.84 2.18 -4.56
C THR A 156 13.78 1.17 -5.20
N GLY A 157 13.42 -0.12 -5.23
CA GLY A 157 14.26 -1.23 -5.71
C GLY A 157 14.13 -1.54 -7.21
N ASN A 158 12.93 -1.37 -7.80
CA ASN A 158 12.63 -1.79 -9.16
C ASN A 158 13.48 -1.06 -10.22
N SER A 159 14.21 -1.80 -11.05
CA SER A 159 15.15 -1.25 -12.03
C SER A 159 14.46 -0.45 -13.13
N MET A 160 13.39 -0.97 -13.72
CA MET A 160 12.64 -0.30 -14.79
C MET A 160 12.12 1.07 -14.34
N LYS A 161 11.57 1.14 -13.12
CA LYS A 161 11.08 2.41 -12.54
C LYS A 161 12.24 3.39 -12.28
N ARG A 162 13.40 2.89 -11.80
CA ARG A 162 14.59 3.71 -11.51
C ARG A 162 15.30 4.23 -12.75
N GLU A 163 15.35 3.46 -13.82
CA GLU A 163 15.93 3.87 -15.10
C GLU A 163 15.23 5.11 -15.67
N GLY A 164 13.93 5.27 -15.43
CA GLY A 164 13.15 6.46 -15.79
C GLY A 164 13.58 7.76 -15.10
N ALA A 165 14.47 7.72 -14.10
CA ALA A 165 14.95 8.93 -13.40
C ALA A 165 15.76 9.86 -14.33
N GLY A 166 16.50 9.32 -15.29
CA GLY A 166 17.36 10.09 -16.20
C GLY A 166 18.57 10.76 -15.54
N ILE A 167 18.76 10.58 -14.25
CA ILE A 167 19.90 11.08 -13.44
C ILE A 167 20.33 10.01 -12.44
N PRO A 168 21.57 10.10 -11.89
CA PRO A 168 22.00 9.22 -10.82
C PRO A 168 21.14 9.36 -9.57
N LEU A 169 20.68 8.23 -9.04
CA LEU A 169 19.96 8.13 -7.77
C LEU A 169 20.97 7.82 -6.66
N THR A 170 21.41 8.86 -5.95
CA THR A 170 22.51 8.80 -5.00
C THR A 170 22.01 8.83 -3.55
N ASN A 171 22.94 8.68 -2.59
CA ASN A 171 22.71 8.75 -1.16
C ASN A 171 21.70 7.69 -0.65
N SER A 172 21.68 6.52 -1.28
CA SER A 172 20.89 5.36 -0.81
C SER A 172 21.55 4.06 -1.22
N SER A 173 21.45 3.04 -0.36
CA SER A 173 21.83 1.65 -0.64
C SER A 173 20.68 0.70 -0.32
N LYS A 174 20.61 -0.39 -1.08
CA LYS A 174 19.65 -1.47 -0.85
C LYS A 174 20.34 -2.60 -0.11
N ILE A 175 19.69 -3.09 0.93
CA ILE A 175 20.11 -4.26 1.68
C ILE A 175 19.05 -5.36 1.52
N PRO A 176 19.40 -6.64 1.74
CA PRO A 176 18.45 -7.74 1.62
C PRO A 176 17.24 -7.54 2.54
N TYR A 177 16.03 -7.71 1.98
CA TYR A 177 14.78 -7.79 2.74
C TYR A 177 14.66 -9.16 3.41
N ASP A 178 13.74 -9.32 4.35
CA ASP A 178 13.41 -10.61 4.95
C ASP A 178 13.05 -11.63 3.84
N ASP A 179 13.53 -12.86 3.99
CA ASP A 179 13.31 -13.94 3.02
C ASP A 179 13.94 -13.72 1.61
N TYR A 180 14.86 -12.76 1.46
CA TYR A 180 15.50 -12.51 0.15
C TYR A 180 16.42 -13.66 -0.30
N PHE A 181 16.93 -14.48 0.62
CA PHE A 181 17.79 -15.62 0.38
C PHE A 181 17.06 -16.96 0.57
N ASP A 182 15.85 -17.10 0.01
CA ASP A 182 15.08 -18.35 -0.06
C ASP A 182 14.86 -19.03 1.30
N GLY A 183 14.41 -18.26 2.29
CA GLY A 183 14.05 -18.74 3.63
C GLY A 183 15.17 -18.59 4.67
N GLU A 184 16.41 -18.28 4.27
CA GLU A 184 17.42 -17.85 5.22
C GLU A 184 17.08 -16.46 5.76
N ILE A 185 17.09 -16.30 7.07
CA ILE A 185 16.89 -15.00 7.71
C ILE A 185 18.18 -14.20 7.51
N PRO A 186 18.17 -13.09 6.74
CA PRO A 186 19.30 -12.18 6.76
C PRO A 186 19.33 -11.56 8.15
N ASP A 187 20.19 -12.07 9.02
CA ASP A 187 20.47 -11.40 10.27
C ASP A 187 21.18 -10.05 9.99
N PHE A 188 21.13 -9.16 10.94
CA PHE A 188 21.79 -7.86 10.81
C PHE A 188 23.23 -7.84 11.35
N LEU A 189 23.81 -9.00 11.72
CA LEU A 189 25.16 -9.08 12.29
C LEU A 189 26.22 -8.53 11.33
N TRP A 190 26.08 -8.80 10.04
CA TRP A 190 26.99 -8.26 9.04
C TRP A 190 26.90 -6.74 8.95
N LEU A 191 25.68 -6.18 8.99
CA LEU A 191 25.44 -4.73 8.93
C LEU A 191 25.95 -4.05 10.19
N GLU A 192 25.69 -4.63 11.35
CA GLU A 192 26.21 -4.15 12.62
C GLU A 192 27.74 -4.09 12.62
N LYS A 193 28.38 -5.19 12.18
CA LYS A 193 29.84 -5.24 12.07
C LYS A 193 30.40 -4.18 11.13
N VAL A 194 29.75 -3.96 9.99
CA VAL A 194 30.14 -2.93 9.02
C VAL A 194 29.97 -1.51 9.59
N LEU A 195 28.92 -1.26 10.37
CA LEU A 195 28.67 0.03 11.02
C LEU A 195 29.65 0.32 12.18
N GLU A 196 30.16 -0.72 12.84
CA GLU A 196 31.12 -0.61 13.95
C GLU A 196 32.59 -0.54 13.48
N ASP A 197 32.88 -0.98 12.26
CA ASP A 197 34.24 -1.00 11.72
C ASP A 197 34.56 0.31 11.01
N SER A 198 35.42 1.13 11.60
CA SER A 198 35.88 2.40 11.02
C SER A 198 36.64 2.23 9.69
N GLY A 199 37.09 1.01 9.36
CA GLY A 199 37.74 0.65 8.10
C GLY A 199 36.79 0.10 7.04
N SER A 200 35.50 -0.05 7.32
CA SER A 200 34.53 -0.65 6.40
C SER A 200 34.24 0.19 5.15
N GLY A 201 34.46 1.51 5.21
CA GLY A 201 34.10 2.45 4.14
C GLY A 201 32.60 2.73 4.05
N VAL A 202 31.82 2.30 5.04
CA VAL A 202 30.37 2.55 5.10
C VAL A 202 30.08 3.57 6.20
N ASP A 203 29.64 4.75 5.80
CA ASP A 203 29.20 5.78 6.73
C ASP A 203 27.85 5.41 7.36
N LYS A 204 27.68 5.77 8.64
CA LYS A 204 26.42 5.59 9.35
C LYS A 204 25.28 6.31 8.60
N PRO A 205 24.19 5.61 8.23
CA PRO A 205 23.07 6.22 7.51
C PRO A 205 22.24 7.13 8.41
N ALA A 206 21.46 8.04 7.78
CA ALA A 206 20.48 8.87 8.48
C ALA A 206 19.30 8.03 8.97
N ALA A 207 18.80 7.15 8.10
CA ALA A 207 17.67 6.28 8.39
C ALA A 207 17.70 5.00 7.56
N VAL A 208 16.91 4.04 8.03
CA VAL A 208 16.44 2.88 7.26
C VAL A 208 14.95 3.07 6.98
N ILE A 209 14.52 2.88 5.73
CA ILE A 209 13.10 2.87 5.36
C ILE A 209 12.67 1.46 4.97
N VAL A 210 11.52 1.01 5.49
CA VAL A 210 11.00 -0.34 5.31
C VAL A 210 9.49 -0.35 5.12
N GLU A 211 9.00 -1.24 4.24
CA GLU A 211 7.61 -1.69 4.19
C GLU A 211 7.49 -2.96 5.02
N THR A 212 6.50 -3.09 5.89
CA THR A 212 6.28 -4.35 6.64
C THR A 212 5.75 -5.47 5.76
N VAL A 213 5.07 -5.09 4.66
CA VAL A 213 4.69 -5.94 3.53
C VAL A 213 5.01 -5.18 2.27
N GLN A 214 5.87 -5.70 1.42
CA GLN A 214 6.27 -5.08 0.15
C GLN A 214 5.15 -5.23 -0.89
N GLY A 215 4.27 -4.24 -0.97
CA GLY A 215 3.06 -4.32 -1.77
C GLY A 215 3.31 -4.46 -3.27
N GLU A 216 4.29 -3.75 -3.81
CA GLU A 216 4.70 -3.80 -5.22
C GLU A 216 5.90 -4.73 -5.46
N GLY A 217 6.54 -5.18 -4.39
CA GLY A 217 7.73 -6.04 -4.42
C GLY A 217 7.44 -7.54 -4.38
N GLY A 218 6.20 -7.95 -4.68
CA GLY A 218 5.79 -9.36 -4.72
C GLY A 218 5.19 -9.84 -3.40
N LEU A 219 4.54 -8.97 -2.65
CA LEU A 219 3.82 -9.24 -1.40
C LEU A 219 4.66 -9.95 -0.33
N ARG A 220 5.96 -9.65 -0.28
CA ARG A 220 6.85 -10.19 0.75
C ARG A 220 6.50 -9.55 2.09
N ALA A 221 6.07 -10.36 3.06
CA ALA A 221 5.74 -9.93 4.42
C ALA A 221 6.93 -10.20 5.35
N ALA A 222 7.43 -9.16 6.00
CA ALA A 222 8.49 -9.32 7.00
C ALA A 222 7.96 -9.98 8.26
N ARG A 223 8.75 -10.93 8.80
CA ARG A 223 8.48 -11.58 10.08
C ARG A 223 8.63 -10.60 11.24
N ALA A 224 7.80 -10.76 12.25
CA ALA A 224 7.80 -9.87 13.41
C ALA A 224 9.18 -9.82 14.12
N GLU A 225 9.85 -10.97 14.24
CA GLU A 225 11.20 -11.06 14.82
C GLU A 225 12.26 -10.31 14.00
N TRP A 226 12.15 -10.33 12.65
CA TRP A 226 13.06 -9.60 11.79
C TRP A 226 12.85 -8.08 11.93
N LEU A 227 11.60 -7.62 11.99
CA LEU A 227 11.27 -6.21 12.23
C LEU A 227 11.76 -5.75 13.62
N ARG A 228 11.64 -6.58 14.65
CA ARG A 228 12.19 -6.30 15.98
C ARG A 228 13.70 -6.17 15.94
N ALA A 229 14.40 -7.10 15.30
CA ALA A 229 15.86 -7.05 15.16
C ALA A 229 16.31 -5.79 14.40
N LEU A 230 15.58 -5.39 13.33
CA LEU A 230 15.84 -4.14 12.64
C LEU A 230 15.66 -2.91 13.55
N SER A 231 14.58 -2.88 14.35
CA SER A 231 14.30 -1.80 15.29
C SER A 231 15.38 -1.71 16.39
N GLU A 232 15.85 -2.84 16.90
CA GLU A 232 16.93 -2.90 17.89
C GLU A 232 18.24 -2.39 17.31
N LEU A 233 18.61 -2.84 16.10
CA LEU A 233 19.80 -2.37 15.40
C LEU A 233 19.79 -0.86 15.19
N THR A 234 18.67 -0.32 14.68
CA THR A 234 18.56 1.11 14.39
C THR A 234 18.66 1.95 15.65
N LYS A 235 18.02 1.53 16.74
CA LYS A 235 18.12 2.17 18.06
C LYS A 235 19.56 2.12 18.62
N LYS A 236 20.22 0.97 18.56
CA LYS A 236 21.60 0.78 19.03
C LYS A 236 22.57 1.73 18.33
N HIS A 237 22.37 1.94 17.04
CA HIS A 237 23.29 2.74 16.21
C HIS A 237 22.81 4.17 15.97
N ASP A 238 21.79 4.64 16.67
CA ASP A 238 21.24 6.00 16.46
C ASP A 238 20.95 6.27 14.99
N ILE A 239 20.26 5.32 14.33
CA ILE A 239 19.75 5.39 12.96
C ILE A 239 18.23 5.49 13.07
N LEU A 240 17.59 6.41 12.33
CA LEU A 240 16.14 6.52 12.39
C LEU A 240 15.47 5.37 11.62
N LEU A 241 14.41 4.81 12.19
CA LEU A 241 13.57 3.81 11.54
C LEU A 241 12.33 4.48 10.94
N ILE A 242 12.19 4.41 9.62
CA ILE A 242 11.03 4.88 8.87
C ILE A 242 10.21 3.67 8.43
N VAL A 243 8.96 3.58 8.84
CA VAL A 243 8.02 2.59 8.29
C VAL A 243 7.16 3.26 7.22
N ASP A 244 7.24 2.74 6.01
CA ASP A 244 6.32 3.09 4.92
C ASP A 244 5.05 2.24 5.04
N ASP A 245 4.04 2.83 5.65
CA ASP A 245 2.74 2.21 5.91
C ASP A 245 1.65 2.68 4.92
N VAL A 246 2.07 3.21 3.77
CA VAL A 246 1.18 3.79 2.75
C VAL A 246 0.21 2.76 2.18
N GLN A 247 0.64 1.52 1.94
CA GLN A 247 -0.22 0.47 1.42
C GLN A 247 -0.63 -0.55 2.49
N ALA A 248 0.27 -0.88 3.40
CA ALA A 248 0.05 -1.93 4.41
C ALA A 248 -0.76 -1.45 5.63
N GLY A 249 -0.84 -0.13 5.86
CA GLY A 249 -1.56 0.46 6.99
C GLY A 249 -3.07 0.59 6.80
N CYS A 250 -3.70 1.30 7.71
CA CYS A 250 -5.14 1.56 7.75
C CYS A 250 -5.99 0.29 7.71
N GLY A 251 -5.54 -0.77 8.41
CA GLY A 251 -6.27 -2.03 8.55
C GLY A 251 -5.94 -3.08 7.50
N ARG A 252 -5.20 -2.75 6.46
CA ARG A 252 -4.93 -3.67 5.34
C ARG A 252 -4.28 -4.98 5.78
N THR A 253 -3.43 -4.96 6.82
CA THR A 253 -2.76 -6.13 7.40
C THR A 253 -3.42 -6.65 8.69
N GLY A 254 -4.63 -6.16 9.05
CA GLY A 254 -5.41 -6.57 10.22
C GLY A 254 -5.41 -5.54 11.35
N SER A 255 -4.32 -4.84 11.62
CA SER A 255 -4.22 -3.73 12.57
C SER A 255 -4.21 -2.38 11.86
N PHE A 256 -4.45 -1.26 12.59
CA PHE A 256 -4.41 0.06 11.97
C PHE A 256 -3.04 0.39 11.41
N PHE A 257 -1.97 0.21 12.18
CA PHE A 257 -0.60 0.26 11.68
C PHE A 257 -0.07 -1.16 11.44
N SER A 258 0.58 -1.37 10.32
CA SER A 258 1.08 -2.69 9.93
C SER A 258 2.21 -3.22 10.84
N PHE A 259 2.85 -2.35 11.60
CA PHE A 259 3.94 -2.67 12.52
C PHE A 259 3.47 -3.07 13.94
N GLU A 260 2.17 -2.97 14.26
CA GLU A 260 1.64 -3.28 15.60
C GLU A 260 1.93 -4.74 16.01
N GLU A 261 1.81 -5.68 15.08
CA GLU A 261 2.08 -7.10 15.33
C GLU A 261 3.54 -7.36 15.76
N ALA A 262 4.48 -6.61 15.19
CA ALA A 262 5.88 -6.71 15.57
C ALA A 262 6.17 -6.07 16.94
N GLY A 263 5.27 -5.23 17.47
CA GLY A 263 5.46 -4.53 18.73
C GLY A 263 6.60 -3.52 18.68
N ILE A 264 6.90 -2.96 17.50
CA ILE A 264 7.92 -1.93 17.33
C ILE A 264 7.31 -0.54 17.33
N GLU A 265 8.11 0.47 17.63
CA GLU A 265 7.73 1.87 17.59
C GLU A 265 8.71 2.61 16.65
N PRO A 266 8.34 2.83 15.39
CA PRO A 266 9.16 3.57 14.43
C PRO A 266 9.38 5.03 14.83
N ASP A 267 10.49 5.61 14.37
CA ASP A 267 10.74 7.05 14.57
C ASP A 267 9.87 7.91 13.67
N ILE A 268 9.59 7.42 12.44
CA ILE A 268 8.77 8.09 11.43
C ILE A 268 7.85 7.06 10.77
N VAL A 269 6.59 7.43 10.52
CA VAL A 269 5.61 6.61 9.80
C VAL A 269 5.03 7.40 8.63
N CYS A 270 5.03 6.80 7.45
CA CYS A 270 4.43 7.35 6.24
C CYS A 270 3.04 6.76 6.02
N LEU A 271 2.00 7.60 5.92
CA LEU A 271 0.63 7.21 5.59
C LEU A 271 0.11 7.96 4.37
N SER A 272 -0.68 7.29 3.54
CA SER A 272 -1.41 7.88 2.42
C SER A 272 -2.56 6.95 2.01
N LYS A 273 -2.99 6.98 0.75
CA LYS A 273 -4.02 6.09 0.22
C LYS A 273 -5.28 6.08 1.10
N SER A 274 -5.54 5.00 1.81
CA SER A 274 -6.75 4.82 2.62
C SER A 274 -6.87 5.68 3.86
N ILE A 275 -5.84 6.45 4.24
CA ILE A 275 -5.94 7.38 5.38
C ILE A 275 -7.03 8.44 5.16
N SER A 276 -7.35 8.78 3.91
CA SER A 276 -8.45 9.69 3.59
C SER A 276 -9.84 9.08 3.79
N GLY A 277 -9.93 7.76 3.92
CA GLY A 277 -11.21 7.04 4.05
C GLY A 277 -12.01 6.87 2.75
N SER A 278 -11.72 7.64 1.70
CA SER A 278 -12.55 7.69 0.48
C SER A 278 -11.75 7.67 -0.83
N GLY A 279 -10.43 7.53 -0.77
CA GLY A 279 -9.56 7.67 -1.94
C GLY A 279 -9.27 9.12 -2.35
N LEU A 280 -9.73 10.12 -1.60
CA LEU A 280 -9.32 11.51 -1.82
C LEU A 280 -7.82 11.66 -1.52
N PRO A 281 -7.10 12.50 -2.28
CA PRO A 281 -5.67 12.72 -2.07
C PRO A 281 -5.36 13.27 -0.67
N MET A 282 -4.61 12.51 0.12
CA MET A 282 -4.16 12.87 1.46
C MET A 282 -2.94 12.01 1.86
N ALA A 283 -2.00 12.61 2.56
CA ALA A 283 -0.90 11.90 3.19
C ALA A 283 -0.53 12.53 4.53
N LEU A 284 0.04 11.71 5.41
CA LEU A 284 0.57 12.11 6.70
C LEU A 284 2.00 11.59 6.83
N THR A 285 2.87 12.42 7.40
CA THR A 285 4.14 11.97 7.96
C THR A 285 4.02 12.09 9.48
N LEU A 286 4.01 10.96 10.16
CA LEU A 286 4.01 10.91 11.63
C LEU A 286 5.45 10.77 12.10
N PHE A 287 5.83 11.45 13.15
CA PHE A 287 7.16 11.33 13.73
C PHE A 287 7.17 11.69 15.21
N ARG A 288 8.14 11.16 15.95
CA ARG A 288 8.28 11.46 17.36
C ARG A 288 8.45 12.97 17.59
N PRO A 289 7.83 13.56 18.63
CA PRO A 289 7.80 15.02 18.84
C PRO A 289 9.18 15.69 18.84
N GLU A 290 10.19 15.03 19.40
CA GLU A 290 11.57 15.54 19.45
C GLU A 290 12.25 15.66 18.07
N LEU A 291 11.68 15.03 17.03
CA LEU A 291 12.18 15.14 15.66
C LEU A 291 11.63 16.36 14.92
N ASP A 292 10.69 17.12 15.53
CA ASP A 292 10.10 18.31 14.89
C ASP A 292 11.08 19.51 14.92
N VAL A 293 12.04 19.48 14.02
CA VAL A 293 13.06 20.51 13.85
C VAL A 293 12.85 21.37 12.59
N TRP A 294 11.63 21.32 12.04
CA TRP A 294 11.27 22.13 10.88
C TRP A 294 11.17 23.62 11.21
N GLU A 295 11.73 24.46 10.32
CA GLU A 295 11.42 25.87 10.33
C GLU A 295 10.08 26.14 9.61
N PRO A 296 9.33 27.18 10.00
CA PRO A 296 8.08 27.53 9.33
C PRO A 296 8.24 27.70 7.83
N GLY A 297 7.47 26.92 7.04
CA GLY A 297 7.51 26.94 5.57
C GLY A 297 8.64 26.15 4.91
N GLU A 298 9.55 25.54 5.66
CA GLU A 298 10.70 24.81 5.12
C GLU A 298 10.33 23.58 4.28
N HIS A 299 9.20 22.95 4.58
CA HIS A 299 8.61 21.91 3.75
C HIS A 299 7.13 22.21 3.53
N ASN A 300 6.81 22.88 2.45
CA ASN A 300 5.46 23.32 2.13
C ASN A 300 4.96 22.73 0.81
N GLY A 301 3.65 22.62 0.67
CA GLY A 301 2.97 22.15 -0.53
C GLY A 301 1.54 22.68 -0.57
N THR A 302 1.13 23.24 -1.70
CA THR A 302 -0.17 23.92 -1.86
C THR A 302 -1.35 23.02 -1.48
N PHE A 303 -1.32 21.74 -1.80
CA PHE A 303 -2.44 20.79 -1.59
C PHE A 303 -2.36 20.01 -0.28
N ARG A 304 -1.60 20.48 0.70
CA ARG A 304 -1.49 19.84 2.02
C ARG A 304 -2.74 19.98 2.91
N GLY A 305 -3.63 20.91 2.61
CA GLY A 305 -4.85 21.21 3.36
C GLY A 305 -6.13 20.89 2.59
N ASN A 306 -6.36 19.62 2.25
CA ASN A 306 -7.57 19.12 1.59
C ASN A 306 -8.64 18.82 2.63
N ASN A 307 -9.51 19.82 2.95
CA ASN A 307 -10.51 19.66 4.00
C ASN A 307 -11.56 18.57 3.70
N PRO A 308 -12.01 18.34 2.46
CA PRO A 308 -12.83 17.19 2.11
C PRO A 308 -12.21 15.86 2.56
N ALA A 309 -10.90 15.70 2.39
CA ALA A 309 -10.20 14.49 2.84
C ALA A 309 -10.12 14.40 4.38
N PHE A 310 -10.02 15.51 5.10
CA PHE A 310 -10.10 15.50 6.56
C PHE A 310 -11.47 15.05 7.06
N VAL A 311 -12.55 15.48 6.40
CA VAL A 311 -13.92 15.08 6.72
C VAL A 311 -14.10 13.58 6.51
N THR A 312 -13.68 13.06 5.35
CA THR A 312 -13.84 11.63 5.03
C THR A 312 -12.95 10.74 5.91
N ALA A 313 -11.72 11.17 6.21
CA ALA A 313 -10.83 10.49 7.14
C ALA A 313 -11.42 10.42 8.56
N THR A 314 -11.94 11.54 9.05
CA THR A 314 -12.63 11.61 10.35
C THR A 314 -13.82 10.65 10.42
N ALA A 315 -14.66 10.66 9.38
CA ALA A 315 -15.82 9.77 9.29
C ALA A 315 -15.40 8.29 9.27
N ALA A 316 -14.37 7.94 8.48
CA ALA A 316 -13.85 6.57 8.46
C ALA A 316 -13.31 6.13 9.82
N ILE A 317 -12.48 6.95 10.47
CA ILE A 317 -11.91 6.63 11.79
C ILE A 317 -13.02 6.44 12.83
N LYS A 318 -13.98 7.35 12.90
CA LYS A 318 -15.08 7.28 13.87
C LYS A 318 -15.99 6.06 13.68
N ASN A 319 -16.17 5.60 12.45
CA ASN A 319 -17.07 4.49 12.17
C ASN A 319 -16.40 3.11 12.22
N PHE A 320 -15.11 3.04 11.87
CA PHE A 320 -14.42 1.75 11.75
C PHE A 320 -13.36 1.52 12.85
N TRP A 321 -12.91 2.58 13.56
CA TRP A 321 -11.80 2.48 14.52
C TRP A 321 -12.12 3.06 15.90
N ALA A 322 -13.40 3.36 16.19
CA ALA A 322 -13.81 3.86 17.50
C ALA A 322 -13.69 2.78 18.61
N ASP A 323 -13.81 1.53 18.22
CA ASP A 323 -13.64 0.35 19.08
C ASP A 323 -13.09 -0.84 18.26
N ASN A 324 -13.06 -2.02 18.85
CA ASN A 324 -12.50 -3.21 18.20
C ASN A 324 -13.51 -3.99 17.32
N THR A 325 -14.75 -3.51 17.16
CA THR A 325 -15.79 -4.25 16.42
C THR A 325 -15.35 -4.50 14.98
N PHE A 326 -14.97 -3.46 14.27
CA PHE A 326 -14.51 -3.58 12.88
C PHE A 326 -13.25 -4.45 12.75
N GLN A 327 -12.31 -4.34 13.69
CA GLN A 327 -11.09 -5.15 13.69
C GLN A 327 -11.38 -6.63 13.88
N ASN A 328 -12.39 -6.98 14.70
CA ASN A 328 -12.84 -8.37 14.88
C ASN A 328 -13.50 -8.91 13.60
N GLU A 329 -14.41 -8.14 12.98
CA GLU A 329 -15.04 -8.50 11.70
C GLU A 329 -13.99 -8.67 10.59
N LEU A 330 -12.97 -7.80 10.57
CA LEU A 330 -11.86 -7.88 9.65
C LEU A 330 -11.03 -9.16 9.85
N ALA A 331 -10.83 -9.59 11.11
CA ALA A 331 -10.11 -10.82 11.40
C ALA A 331 -10.86 -12.06 10.84
N ASP A 332 -12.17 -12.09 10.91
CA ASP A 332 -12.99 -13.16 10.32
C ASP A 332 -12.87 -13.17 8.78
N THR A 333 -12.89 -11.98 8.16
CA THR A 333 -12.71 -11.84 6.70
C THR A 333 -11.32 -12.29 6.25
N ILE A 334 -10.28 -11.93 7.01
CA ILE A 334 -8.89 -12.38 6.76
C ILE A 334 -8.81 -13.90 6.86
N ALA A 335 -9.38 -14.49 7.91
CA ALA A 335 -9.38 -15.95 8.10
C ALA A 335 -10.06 -16.67 6.93
N ALA A 336 -11.21 -16.18 6.47
CA ALA A 336 -11.92 -16.72 5.32
C ALA A 336 -11.09 -16.65 4.04
N LEU A 337 -10.45 -15.49 3.75
CA LEU A 337 -9.56 -15.34 2.61
C LEU A 337 -8.43 -16.37 2.64
N HIS A 338 -7.67 -16.42 3.75
CA HIS A 338 -6.50 -17.30 3.84
C HIS A 338 -6.88 -18.79 3.76
N GLN A 339 -7.99 -19.20 4.37
CA GLN A 339 -8.50 -20.57 4.25
C GLN A 339 -8.78 -20.96 2.78
N ARG A 340 -9.35 -20.04 1.99
CA ARG A 340 -9.60 -20.28 0.56
C ARG A 340 -8.29 -20.30 -0.23
N LEU A 341 -7.33 -19.42 0.07
CA LEU A 341 -6.02 -19.43 -0.58
C LEU A 341 -5.23 -20.71 -0.29
N ASP A 342 -5.27 -21.23 0.94
CA ASP A 342 -4.69 -22.52 1.31
C ASP A 342 -5.28 -23.65 0.44
N SER A 343 -6.61 -23.69 0.31
CA SER A 343 -7.29 -24.68 -0.54
C SER A 343 -6.91 -24.58 -2.03
N ILE A 344 -6.64 -23.37 -2.53
CA ILE A 344 -6.20 -23.17 -3.93
C ILE A 344 -4.75 -23.69 -4.10
N VAL A 345 -3.87 -23.35 -3.16
CA VAL A 345 -2.45 -23.76 -3.20
C VAL A 345 -2.31 -25.28 -3.10
N GLU A 346 -3.13 -25.96 -2.30
CA GLU A 346 -3.14 -27.42 -2.23
C GLU A 346 -3.41 -28.11 -3.58
N LYS A 347 -4.13 -27.44 -4.48
CA LYS A 347 -4.54 -27.95 -5.81
C LYS A 347 -3.60 -27.53 -6.94
N ALA A 348 -2.79 -26.48 -6.74
CA ALA A 348 -1.95 -25.88 -7.77
C ALA A 348 -0.47 -26.10 -7.47
N GLU A 349 0.21 -26.95 -8.26
CA GLU A 349 1.64 -27.23 -8.09
C GLU A 349 2.49 -25.96 -8.29
N GLY A 350 3.42 -25.71 -7.38
CA GLY A 350 4.32 -24.56 -7.44
C GLY A 350 3.69 -23.21 -7.04
N ALA A 351 2.42 -23.23 -6.58
CA ALA A 351 1.79 -22.05 -6.00
C ALA A 351 2.13 -21.92 -4.51
N SER A 352 2.21 -20.69 -4.02
CA SER A 352 2.37 -20.37 -2.61
C SER A 352 1.68 -19.07 -2.23
N ILE A 353 1.28 -18.91 -0.97
CA ILE A 353 0.67 -17.68 -0.47
C ILE A 353 1.76 -16.71 -0.08
N ARG A 354 1.58 -15.44 -0.44
CA ARG A 354 2.39 -14.31 0.05
C ARG A 354 1.49 -13.22 0.64
N GLY A 355 2.09 -12.34 1.45
CA GLY A 355 1.40 -11.22 2.06
C GLY A 355 0.91 -11.47 3.48
N ARG A 356 0.07 -10.54 3.97
CA ARG A 356 -0.51 -10.57 5.31
C ARG A 356 -1.86 -9.83 5.33
N GLY A 357 -2.83 -10.36 6.06
CA GLY A 357 -4.16 -9.75 6.14
C GLY A 357 -4.90 -9.81 4.81
N LEU A 358 -5.51 -8.70 4.39
CA LEU A 358 -6.12 -8.53 3.07
C LEU A 358 -5.17 -7.85 2.07
N LEU A 359 -3.88 -7.88 2.31
CA LEU A 359 -2.79 -7.63 1.37
C LEU A 359 -2.11 -8.97 1.12
N ALA A 360 -2.77 -9.84 0.37
CA ALA A 360 -2.36 -11.22 0.15
C ALA A 360 -2.34 -11.54 -1.37
N GLY A 361 -1.76 -12.66 -1.73
CA GLY A 361 -1.72 -13.10 -3.13
C GLY A 361 -1.15 -14.49 -3.31
N LEU A 362 -1.25 -14.97 -4.53
CA LEU A 362 -0.70 -16.24 -4.96
C LEU A 362 0.55 -16.01 -5.81
N HIS A 363 1.67 -16.49 -5.33
CA HIS A 363 2.92 -16.57 -6.08
C HIS A 363 2.98 -17.86 -6.85
N PHE A 364 3.47 -17.83 -8.08
CA PHE A 364 3.67 -19.00 -8.94
C PHE A 364 5.14 -19.15 -9.31
N ALA A 365 5.61 -20.39 -9.41
CA ALA A 365 6.97 -20.70 -9.85
C ALA A 365 7.21 -20.33 -11.32
N ASP A 366 6.17 -20.36 -12.15
CA ASP A 366 6.17 -19.84 -13.53
C ASP A 366 5.69 -18.39 -13.52
N ASP A 367 6.56 -17.46 -13.84
CA ASP A 367 6.32 -16.01 -13.82
C ASP A 367 5.15 -15.57 -14.75
N GLU A 368 4.78 -16.38 -15.76
CA GLU A 368 3.69 -16.06 -16.69
C GLU A 368 2.29 -16.36 -16.13
N VAL A 369 2.18 -17.23 -15.12
CA VAL A 369 0.88 -17.71 -14.62
C VAL A 369 0.09 -16.58 -13.97
N ALA A 370 0.70 -15.75 -13.16
CA ALA A 370 0.01 -14.67 -12.46
C ALA A 370 -0.67 -13.69 -13.44
N GLY A 371 0.02 -13.30 -14.50
CA GLY A 371 -0.54 -12.44 -15.54
C GLY A 371 -1.71 -13.10 -16.29
N LYS A 372 -1.62 -14.40 -16.59
CA LYS A 372 -2.72 -15.17 -17.23
C LYS A 372 -3.94 -15.27 -16.32
N VAL A 373 -3.72 -15.50 -15.02
CA VAL A 373 -4.80 -15.53 -14.01
C VAL A 373 -5.49 -14.18 -13.90
N ALA A 374 -4.73 -13.08 -13.85
CA ALA A 374 -5.30 -11.75 -13.77
C ALA A 374 -6.11 -11.37 -15.02
N ALA A 375 -5.65 -11.74 -16.22
CA ALA A 375 -6.37 -11.51 -17.47
C ALA A 375 -7.67 -12.33 -17.53
N GLU A 376 -7.64 -13.60 -17.16
CA GLU A 376 -8.83 -14.46 -17.10
C GLU A 376 -9.83 -13.95 -16.05
N ALA A 377 -9.35 -13.47 -14.91
CA ALA A 377 -10.17 -12.88 -13.87
C ALA A 377 -10.95 -11.66 -14.40
N PHE A 378 -10.29 -10.77 -15.17
CA PHE A 378 -10.95 -9.62 -15.79
C PHE A 378 -12.06 -10.02 -16.75
N GLU A 379 -11.83 -11.01 -17.61
CA GLU A 379 -12.85 -11.53 -18.53
C GLU A 379 -14.07 -12.07 -17.77
N ASN A 380 -13.86 -12.63 -16.58
CA ASN A 380 -14.92 -13.17 -15.72
C ASN A 380 -15.47 -12.16 -14.68
N GLY A 381 -15.15 -10.88 -14.83
CA GLY A 381 -15.74 -9.82 -14.00
C GLY A 381 -15.05 -9.61 -12.65
N LEU A 382 -13.74 -9.84 -12.56
CA LEU A 382 -12.94 -9.54 -11.37
C LEU A 382 -11.74 -8.66 -11.72
N LEU A 383 -11.56 -7.55 -11.02
CA LEU A 383 -10.37 -6.71 -11.12
C LEU A 383 -9.29 -7.26 -10.19
N LEU A 384 -8.20 -7.71 -10.76
CA LEU A 384 -7.07 -8.34 -10.07
C LEU A 384 -5.76 -7.87 -10.70
N GLU A 385 -4.83 -7.32 -9.90
CA GLU A 385 -3.52 -6.90 -10.40
C GLU A 385 -2.43 -7.95 -10.11
N THR A 386 -1.27 -7.76 -10.73
CA THR A 386 -0.04 -8.50 -10.42
C THR A 386 0.91 -7.67 -9.56
N SER A 387 1.87 -8.34 -8.94
CA SER A 387 2.94 -7.74 -8.15
C SER A 387 4.23 -8.55 -8.28
N GLY A 388 5.35 -7.91 -7.96
CA GLY A 388 6.67 -8.51 -8.01
C GLY A 388 7.52 -7.98 -9.16
N PRO A 389 8.86 -8.16 -9.10
CA PRO A 389 9.78 -7.66 -10.13
C PRO A 389 9.55 -8.30 -11.50
N LYS A 390 8.85 -9.42 -11.57
CA LYS A 390 8.49 -10.15 -12.80
C LYS A 390 6.98 -10.32 -12.96
N ASP A 391 6.16 -9.61 -12.16
CA ASP A 391 4.71 -9.78 -12.10
C ASP A 391 4.27 -11.21 -11.73
N GLU A 392 5.08 -11.91 -10.93
CA GLU A 392 4.94 -13.32 -10.59
C GLU A 392 3.89 -13.63 -9.50
N VAL A 393 3.23 -12.59 -8.96
CA VAL A 393 2.22 -12.74 -7.89
C VAL A 393 0.89 -12.14 -8.33
N THR A 394 -0.20 -12.89 -8.25
CA THR A 394 -1.55 -12.30 -8.31
C THR A 394 -1.85 -11.62 -6.99
N LYS A 395 -2.18 -10.33 -7.04
CA LYS A 395 -2.35 -9.50 -5.83
C LYS A 395 -3.82 -9.31 -5.50
N ILE A 396 -4.20 -9.72 -4.30
CA ILE A 396 -5.57 -9.77 -3.82
C ILE A 396 -5.74 -8.71 -2.73
N MET A 397 -6.45 -7.62 -3.06
CA MET A 397 -6.70 -6.48 -2.16
C MET A 397 -8.16 -6.04 -2.19
N PRO A 398 -9.12 -6.88 -1.77
CA PRO A 398 -10.52 -6.45 -1.69
C PRO A 398 -10.67 -5.29 -0.69
N PRO A 399 -11.72 -4.47 -0.76
CA PRO A 399 -12.06 -3.57 0.33
C PRO A 399 -12.18 -4.34 1.65
N LEU A 400 -11.76 -3.73 2.77
CA LEU A 400 -11.86 -4.35 4.10
C LEU A 400 -13.32 -4.58 4.53
N THR A 401 -14.24 -3.85 3.90
CA THR A 401 -15.69 -3.92 4.12
C THR A 401 -16.41 -4.81 3.11
N ILE A 402 -15.67 -5.66 2.40
CA ILE A 402 -16.27 -6.58 1.41
C ILE A 402 -17.25 -7.54 2.07
N SER A 403 -18.36 -7.83 1.39
CA SER A 403 -19.31 -8.85 1.85
C SER A 403 -18.70 -10.26 1.68
N SER A 404 -19.09 -11.20 2.57
CA SER A 404 -18.68 -12.61 2.43
C SER A 404 -19.09 -13.17 1.06
N HIS A 405 -20.25 -12.77 0.53
CA HIS A 405 -20.72 -13.19 -0.79
C HIS A 405 -19.79 -12.72 -1.92
N ASP A 406 -19.44 -11.43 -1.94
CA ASP A 406 -18.58 -10.88 -3.00
C ASP A 406 -17.13 -11.41 -2.86
N LEU A 407 -16.66 -11.65 -1.63
CA LEU A 407 -15.37 -12.27 -1.38
C LEU A 407 -15.31 -13.68 -1.96
N GLU A 408 -16.29 -14.54 -1.64
CA GLU A 408 -16.35 -15.90 -2.14
C GLU A 408 -16.49 -15.95 -3.66
N GLN A 409 -17.34 -15.12 -4.25
CA GLN A 409 -17.49 -15.03 -5.69
C GLN A 409 -16.19 -14.64 -6.40
N GLY A 410 -15.44 -13.65 -5.85
CA GLY A 410 -14.14 -13.27 -6.40
C GLY A 410 -13.10 -14.39 -6.28
N LEU A 411 -13.10 -15.11 -5.15
CA LEU A 411 -12.20 -16.24 -4.93
C LEU A 411 -12.54 -17.45 -5.82
N ASP A 412 -13.81 -17.69 -6.12
CA ASP A 412 -14.22 -18.72 -7.09
C ASP A 412 -13.68 -18.40 -8.48
N ILE A 413 -13.72 -17.13 -8.91
CA ILE A 413 -13.12 -16.70 -10.19
C ILE A 413 -11.61 -16.92 -10.20
N ILE A 414 -10.91 -16.58 -9.10
CA ILE A 414 -9.47 -16.80 -8.96
C ILE A 414 -9.15 -18.29 -9.02
N GLU A 415 -9.86 -19.12 -8.25
CA GLU A 415 -9.64 -20.56 -8.24
C GLU A 415 -9.82 -21.17 -9.64
N ALA A 416 -10.90 -20.81 -10.35
CA ALA A 416 -11.14 -21.28 -11.70
C ALA A 416 -10.01 -20.87 -12.67
N ALA A 417 -9.53 -19.63 -12.57
CA ALA A 417 -8.43 -19.15 -13.40
C ALA A 417 -7.10 -19.85 -13.06
N VAL A 418 -6.81 -20.07 -11.78
CA VAL A 418 -5.61 -20.80 -11.33
C VAL A 418 -5.64 -22.24 -11.85
N MET A 419 -6.76 -22.95 -11.69
CA MET A 419 -6.89 -24.34 -12.19
C MET A 419 -6.76 -24.45 -13.73
N LYS A 420 -6.99 -23.37 -14.45
CA LYS A 420 -6.82 -23.31 -15.91
C LYS A 420 -5.35 -23.16 -16.33
N PHE A 421 -4.55 -22.45 -15.58
CA PHE A 421 -3.19 -22.04 -16.01
C PHE A 421 -2.06 -22.61 -15.16
N ALA A 422 -2.29 -22.94 -13.89
CA ALA A 422 -1.31 -23.61 -13.05
C ALA A 422 -1.38 -25.14 -13.24
N PRO A 423 -0.25 -25.87 -13.20
CA PRO A 423 -0.26 -27.32 -13.21
C PRO A 423 -1.06 -27.87 -12.02
N ALA A 424 -1.85 -28.93 -12.25
CA ALA A 424 -2.51 -29.62 -11.15
C ALA A 424 -1.48 -30.37 -10.30
N THR A 425 -1.63 -30.31 -8.98
CA THR A 425 -0.83 -31.15 -8.07
C THR A 425 -1.12 -32.63 -8.42
N ASN A 426 -0.10 -33.35 -8.87
CA ASN A 426 -0.19 -34.79 -9.09
C ASN A 426 -0.35 -35.46 -7.72
N ALA A 427 -1.58 -35.70 -7.28
CA ALA A 427 -1.84 -36.64 -6.21
C ALA A 427 -1.40 -38.00 -6.71
N GLU A 428 -0.24 -38.53 -6.27
CA GLU A 428 0.08 -39.95 -6.47
C GLU A 428 -1.12 -40.77 -5.95
N PRO A 429 -1.65 -41.71 -6.77
CA PRO A 429 -2.67 -42.60 -6.26
C PRO A 429 -2.07 -43.36 -5.07
N ALA A 430 -2.73 -43.27 -3.91
CA ALA A 430 -2.37 -44.03 -2.75
C ALA A 430 -2.14 -45.48 -3.17
N ALA A 431 -0.91 -45.95 -3.04
CA ALA A 431 -0.56 -47.33 -3.31
C ALA A 431 -1.46 -48.22 -2.43
N VAL A 432 -2.27 -49.06 -3.08
CA VAL A 432 -3.14 -50.07 -2.46
C VAL A 432 -2.26 -51.19 -1.89
#